data_b7bfe8da9b5eaffb143fc836d87bafaf
#
_entry.id   b7bfe8da9b5eaffb143fc836d87bafaf
#
_cell.length_a   1.000
_cell.length_b   1.000
_cell.length_c   1.000
_cell.angle_alpha   90.00
_cell.angle_beta   90.00
_cell.angle_gamma   90.00
#
_symmetry.space_group_name_H-M   'P 1'
#
loop_
_entity.id
_entity.type
_entity.pdbx_description
1 polymer ?
#
loop_
_entity_poly.entity_id
_entity_poly.type
_entity_poly.pdbx_seq_one_letter_code
_entity_poly.pdbx_strand_id
1 'polypeptide(L)'
;MKNSNAIFLREYCKNYREIGSIVPDSKRCIDVMLRYVPFESAKVIVEFGAASGAVTREIVRRKKHDTAFYSFEKNVVFFNRLNESIAGENVFLVNANVFESAAILMGEHGIDLHGADCIVSTLPCSN
;
A
#
# COMPACT_ATOMS: atom_id res chain seq x y z
N MET A 1 -11.57 16.55 12.78
CA MET A 1 -10.33 16.30 12.00
C MET A 1 -10.12 14.80 11.94
N LYS A 2 -10.09 14.25 10.75
CA LYS A 2 -9.80 12.83 10.60
C LYS A 2 -8.37 12.56 11.04
N ASN A 3 -8.18 11.60 11.91
CA ASN A 3 -6.85 11.13 12.23
C ASN A 3 -6.20 10.60 10.95
N SER A 4 -4.93 10.88 10.78
CA SER A 4 -4.18 10.33 9.67
C SER A 4 -4.15 8.81 9.79
N ASN A 5 -4.73 8.13 8.81
CA ASN A 5 -4.72 6.68 8.74
C ASN A 5 -3.54 6.17 7.89
N ALA A 6 -2.51 7.02 7.71
CA ALA A 6 -1.32 6.63 6.98
C ALA A 6 -0.42 5.75 7.84
N ILE A 7 0.00 4.63 7.29
CA ILE A 7 0.91 3.68 7.93
C ILE A 7 2.17 3.58 7.06
N PHE A 8 3.33 3.83 7.66
CA PHE A 8 4.60 3.86 6.96
C PHE A 8 5.45 2.67 7.39
N LEU A 9 5.52 1.65 6.54
CA LEU A 9 6.31 0.44 6.80
C LEU A 9 7.78 0.76 7.09
N ARG A 10 8.33 1.72 6.36
CA ARG A 10 9.73 2.09 6.51
C ARG A 10 10.06 2.56 7.92
N GLU A 11 9.16 3.30 8.57
CA GLU A 11 9.37 3.73 9.95
C GLU A 11 9.46 2.55 10.90
N TYR A 12 8.60 1.54 10.72
CA TYR A 12 8.62 0.34 11.54
C TYR A 12 9.86 -0.51 11.33
N CYS A 13 10.39 -0.54 10.12
CA CYS A 13 11.50 -1.43 9.77
C CYS A 13 12.86 -0.73 9.77
N LYS A 14 12.92 0.54 10.07
CA LYS A 14 14.14 1.34 10.04
C LYS A 14 15.23 0.76 10.94
N ASN A 15 14.89 0.40 12.16
CA ASN A 15 15.84 -0.17 13.12
C ASN A 15 16.36 -1.54 12.69
N TYR A 16 15.54 -2.31 11.99
CA TYR A 16 15.93 -3.61 11.47
C TYR A 16 16.96 -3.49 10.35
N ARG A 17 16.90 -2.45 9.55
CA ARG A 17 17.88 -2.16 8.52
C ARG A 17 19.27 -1.88 9.12
N GLU A 18 19.30 -1.15 10.21
CA GLU A 18 20.55 -0.82 10.90
C GLU A 18 21.21 -2.05 11.50
N ILE A 19 20.41 -3.04 11.89
CA ILE A 19 20.89 -4.31 12.42
C ILE A 19 21.34 -5.27 11.30
N GLY A 20 20.98 -4.96 10.04
CA GLY A 20 21.44 -5.71 8.85
C GLY A 20 20.83 -7.09 8.66
N SER A 21 19.88 -7.49 9.49
CA SER A 21 19.35 -8.85 9.49
C SER A 21 17.91 -8.98 9.00
N ILE A 22 17.18 -7.87 8.80
CA ILE A 22 15.78 -7.89 8.40
C ILE A 22 15.58 -6.95 7.22
N VAL A 23 15.07 -7.50 6.12
CA VAL A 23 14.65 -6.69 4.97
C VAL A 23 13.28 -6.07 5.22
N PRO A 24 13.02 -4.86 4.71
CA PRO A 24 11.74 -4.16 4.94
C PRO A 24 10.50 -4.93 4.50
N ASP A 25 10.62 -5.85 3.54
CA ASP A 25 9.53 -6.69 3.05
C ASP A 25 9.50 -8.08 3.69
N SER A 26 10.22 -8.28 4.81
CA SER A 26 10.14 -9.54 5.54
C SER A 26 8.72 -9.75 6.09
N LYS A 27 8.30 -10.99 6.17
CA LYS A 27 6.97 -11.35 6.68
C LYS A 27 6.70 -10.74 8.05
N ARG A 28 7.69 -10.77 8.94
CA ARG A 28 7.56 -10.23 10.29
C ARG A 28 7.30 -8.72 10.29
N CYS A 29 8.02 -7.98 9.49
CA CYS A 29 7.83 -6.55 9.32
C CYS A 29 6.43 -6.23 8.79
N ILE A 30 6.02 -6.95 7.76
CA ILE A 30 4.70 -6.80 7.14
C ILE A 30 3.60 -7.11 8.14
N ASP A 31 3.71 -8.20 8.89
CA ASP A 31 2.72 -8.58 9.89
C ASP A 31 2.57 -7.52 10.98
N VAL A 32 3.67 -6.96 11.45
CA VAL A 32 3.65 -5.89 12.46
C VAL A 32 2.94 -4.66 11.91
N MET A 33 3.27 -4.24 10.71
CA MET A 33 2.68 -3.06 10.10
C MET A 33 1.19 -3.26 9.80
N LEU A 34 0.82 -4.36 9.19
CA LEU A 34 -0.56 -4.60 8.79
C LEU A 34 -1.49 -4.87 9.97
N ARG A 35 -0.95 -5.06 11.15
CA ARG A 35 -1.72 -5.12 12.39
C ARG A 35 -2.60 -3.89 12.60
N TYR A 36 -2.16 -2.74 12.12
CA TYR A 36 -2.86 -1.48 12.30
C TYR A 36 -3.85 -1.16 11.18
N VAL A 37 -3.91 -1.98 10.15
CA VAL A 37 -4.86 -1.78 9.04
C VAL A 37 -6.23 -2.33 9.46
N PRO A 38 -7.28 -1.51 9.40
CA PRO A 38 -8.62 -1.93 9.85
C PRO A 38 -9.33 -2.77 8.77
N PHE A 39 -8.84 -3.97 8.49
CA PHE A 39 -9.38 -4.82 7.42
C PHE A 39 -10.86 -5.14 7.56
N GLU A 40 -11.36 -5.25 8.80
CA GLU A 40 -12.75 -5.61 9.05
C GLU A 40 -13.74 -4.51 8.66
N SER A 41 -13.31 -3.26 8.73
CA SER A 41 -14.19 -2.10 8.50
C SER A 41 -13.82 -1.26 7.29
N ALA A 42 -12.59 -1.40 6.78
CA ALA A 42 -12.11 -0.57 5.68
C ALA A 42 -12.90 -0.79 4.40
N LYS A 43 -13.31 0.31 3.77
CA LYS A 43 -13.94 0.33 2.45
C LYS A 43 -12.94 0.64 1.35
N VAL A 44 -11.95 1.48 1.66
CA VAL A 44 -10.90 1.90 0.72
C VAL A 44 -9.55 1.85 1.40
N ILE A 45 -8.63 1.09 0.82
CA ILE A 45 -7.23 1.02 1.23
C ILE A 45 -6.37 1.47 0.05
N VAL A 46 -5.38 2.31 0.33
CA VAL A 46 -4.44 2.80 -0.69
C VAL A 46 -3.02 2.42 -0.28
N GLU A 47 -2.24 1.93 -1.22
CA GLU A 47 -0.82 1.63 -1.02
C GLU A 47 0.03 2.52 -1.93
N PHE A 48 1.10 3.09 -1.37
CA PHE A 48 2.11 3.82 -2.12
C PHE A 48 3.42 3.05 -2.13
N GLY A 49 3.93 2.77 -3.34
CA GLY A 49 5.22 2.13 -3.49
C GLY A 49 5.17 0.62 -3.30
N ALA A 50 4.42 -0.06 -4.15
CA ALA A 50 4.26 -1.52 -4.07
C ALA A 50 5.59 -2.29 -4.21
N ALA A 51 6.52 -1.80 -5.03
CA ALA A 51 7.83 -2.38 -5.28
C ALA A 51 7.75 -3.88 -5.63
N SER A 52 8.30 -4.76 -4.79
CA SER A 52 8.27 -6.22 -5.01
C SER A 52 6.87 -6.83 -4.90
N GLY A 53 5.93 -6.10 -4.28
CA GLY A 53 4.57 -6.57 -4.06
C GLY A 53 4.38 -7.41 -2.80
N ALA A 54 5.38 -7.50 -1.94
CA ALA A 54 5.28 -8.29 -0.71
C ALA A 54 4.15 -7.79 0.20
N VAL A 55 4.07 -6.47 0.42
CA VAL A 55 2.99 -5.85 1.19
C VAL A 55 1.67 -5.93 0.42
N THR A 56 1.72 -5.67 -0.88
CA THR A 56 0.56 -5.71 -1.77
C THR A 56 -0.16 -7.05 -1.69
N ARG A 57 0.58 -8.15 -1.80
CA ARG A 57 0.01 -9.52 -1.73
C ARG A 57 -0.67 -9.78 -0.40
N GLU A 58 -0.07 -9.33 0.70
CA GLU A 58 -0.65 -9.52 2.03
C GLU A 58 -1.92 -8.68 2.22
N ILE A 59 -1.98 -7.48 1.70
CA ILE A 59 -3.20 -6.67 1.74
C ILE A 59 -4.30 -7.35 0.93
N VAL A 60 -3.98 -7.80 -0.29
CA VAL A 60 -4.96 -8.52 -1.14
C VAL A 60 -5.50 -9.76 -0.44
N ARG A 61 -4.63 -10.50 0.24
CA ARG A 61 -5.03 -11.71 0.96
C ARG A 61 -5.92 -11.42 2.18
N ARG A 62 -5.68 -10.31 2.87
CA ARG A 62 -6.36 -9.99 4.14
C ARG A 62 -7.60 -9.14 3.98
N LYS A 63 -7.68 -8.33 2.94
CA LYS A 63 -8.82 -7.44 2.75
C LYS A 63 -10.10 -8.22 2.46
N LYS A 64 -11.24 -7.60 2.74
CA LYS A 64 -12.52 -8.14 2.29
C LYS A 64 -12.66 -7.99 0.78
N HIS A 65 -13.44 -8.87 0.16
CA HIS A 65 -13.62 -8.85 -1.29
C HIS A 65 -14.24 -7.54 -1.79
N ASP A 66 -15.09 -6.90 -0.97
CA ASP A 66 -15.74 -5.63 -1.30
C ASP A 66 -14.93 -4.39 -0.90
N THR A 67 -13.78 -4.56 -0.25
CA THR A 67 -12.87 -3.45 0.00
C THR A 67 -12.13 -3.09 -1.29
N ALA A 68 -12.25 -1.83 -1.71
CA ALA A 68 -11.49 -1.33 -2.86
C ALA A 68 -10.04 -1.07 -2.44
N PHE A 69 -9.11 -1.67 -3.14
CA PHE A 69 -7.67 -1.54 -2.87
C PHE A 69 -6.94 -0.99 -4.08
N TYR A 70 -6.30 0.16 -3.89
CA TYR A 70 -5.54 0.85 -4.93
C TYR A 70 -4.06 0.83 -4.56
N SER A 71 -3.22 0.25 -5.42
CA SER A 71 -1.78 0.19 -5.20
C SER A 71 -1.06 0.94 -6.31
N PHE A 72 -0.23 1.89 -5.92
CA PHE A 72 0.51 2.77 -6.83
C PHE A 72 1.98 2.37 -6.87
N GLU A 73 2.49 2.15 -8.08
CA GLU A 73 3.90 1.88 -8.33
C GLU A 73 4.36 2.66 -9.56
N LYS A 74 5.34 3.54 -9.39
CA LYS A 74 5.85 4.37 -10.49
C LYS A 74 6.82 3.63 -11.41
N ASN A 75 7.54 2.64 -10.88
CA ASN A 75 8.50 1.87 -11.66
C ASN A 75 7.76 0.89 -12.56
N VAL A 76 7.90 1.07 -13.86
CA VAL A 76 7.15 0.27 -14.85
C VAL A 76 7.52 -1.21 -14.81
N VAL A 77 8.78 -1.53 -14.48
CA VAL A 77 9.23 -2.93 -14.38
C VAL A 77 8.56 -3.62 -13.20
N PHE A 78 8.54 -2.99 -12.04
CA PHE A 78 7.83 -3.51 -10.87
C PHE A 78 6.33 -3.59 -11.14
N PHE A 79 5.75 -2.55 -11.70
CA PHE A 79 4.32 -2.52 -12.03
C PHE A 79 3.93 -3.70 -12.93
N ASN A 80 4.68 -3.94 -13.98
CA ASN A 80 4.39 -5.04 -14.91
C ASN A 80 4.44 -6.40 -14.22
N ARG A 81 5.42 -6.61 -13.34
CA ARG A 81 5.52 -7.84 -12.55
C ARG A 81 4.34 -8.02 -11.61
N LEU A 82 3.92 -6.94 -10.95
CA LEU A 82 2.75 -6.96 -10.07
C LEU A 82 1.49 -7.29 -10.86
N ASN A 83 1.32 -6.64 -11.99
CA ASN A 83 0.14 -6.82 -12.83
C ASN A 83 0.02 -8.23 -13.40
N GLU A 84 1.14 -8.91 -13.59
CA GLU A 84 1.17 -10.32 -14.03
C GLU A 84 0.85 -11.30 -12.89
N SER A 85 1.19 -10.96 -11.65
CA SER A 85 1.17 -11.90 -10.53
C SER A 85 0.10 -11.63 -9.49
N ILE A 86 -0.50 -10.45 -9.48
CA ILE A 86 -1.50 -10.06 -8.49
C ILE A 86 -2.82 -9.74 -9.18
N ALA A 87 -3.87 -10.43 -8.75
CA ALA A 87 -5.23 -10.16 -9.20
C ALA A 87 -6.21 -10.44 -8.05
N GLY A 88 -7.36 -9.79 -8.11
CA GLY A 88 -8.41 -10.00 -7.11
C GLY A 88 -9.57 -9.05 -7.34
N GLU A 89 -10.69 -9.33 -6.71
CA GLU A 89 -11.85 -8.44 -6.75
C GLU A 89 -11.50 -7.12 -6.08
N ASN A 90 -11.86 -6.02 -6.74
CA ASN A 90 -11.62 -4.68 -6.22
C ASN A 90 -10.14 -4.41 -5.89
N VAL A 91 -9.25 -4.95 -6.71
CA VAL A 91 -7.82 -4.69 -6.65
C VAL A 91 -7.42 -3.91 -7.89
N PHE A 92 -6.86 -2.72 -7.70
CA PHE A 92 -6.49 -1.80 -8.77
C PHE A 92 -5.01 -1.44 -8.66
N LEU A 93 -4.21 -1.95 -9.58
CA LEU A 93 -2.78 -1.62 -9.66
C LEU A 93 -2.61 -0.47 -10.64
N VAL A 94 -1.93 0.59 -10.22
CA VAL A 94 -1.79 1.81 -11.01
C VAL A 94 -0.31 2.16 -11.18
N ASN A 95 0.11 2.33 -12.44
CA ASN A 95 1.46 2.77 -12.75
C ASN A 95 1.52 4.30 -12.71
N ALA A 96 1.77 4.85 -11.54
CA ALA A 96 1.86 6.27 -11.32
C ALA A 96 2.63 6.56 -10.03
N ASN A 97 3.07 7.79 -9.87
CA ASN A 97 3.71 8.21 -8.63
C ASN A 97 2.68 8.72 -7.60
N VAL A 98 3.13 8.88 -6.37
CA VAL A 98 2.26 9.29 -5.26
C VAL A 98 1.64 10.68 -5.49
N PHE A 99 2.34 11.57 -6.20
CA PHE A 99 1.85 12.93 -6.44
C PHE A 99 0.67 12.97 -7.41
N GLU A 100 0.53 11.94 -8.24
CA GLU A 100 -0.57 11.80 -9.19
C GLU A 100 -1.78 11.06 -8.60
N SER A 101 -1.59 10.39 -7.46
CA SER A 101 -2.56 9.45 -6.90
C SER A 101 -3.92 10.10 -6.61
N ALA A 102 -3.92 11.28 -6.01
CA ALA A 102 -5.17 11.98 -5.66
C ALA A 102 -6.00 12.31 -6.90
N ALA A 103 -5.35 12.81 -7.95
CA ALA A 103 -6.02 13.15 -9.21
C ALA A 103 -6.56 11.92 -9.93
N ILE A 104 -5.77 10.82 -9.94
CA ILE A 104 -6.18 9.56 -10.56
C ILE A 104 -7.37 8.95 -9.83
N LEU A 105 -7.31 8.88 -8.51
CA LEU A 105 -8.40 8.32 -7.71
C LEU A 105 -9.69 9.11 -7.91
N MET A 106 -9.63 10.43 -7.87
CA MET A 106 -10.80 11.25 -8.08
C MET A 106 -11.30 11.20 -9.53
N GLY A 107 -10.41 11.31 -10.51
CA GLY A 107 -10.78 11.38 -11.92
C GLY A 107 -11.26 10.07 -12.51
N GLU A 108 -10.61 8.97 -12.19
CA GLU A 108 -10.91 7.67 -12.79
C GLU A 108 -11.83 6.79 -11.93
N HIS A 109 -11.79 6.97 -10.62
CA HIS A 109 -12.52 6.12 -9.68
C HIS A 109 -13.54 6.86 -8.82
N GLY A 110 -13.57 8.19 -8.87
CA GLY A 110 -14.48 8.98 -8.05
C GLY A 110 -14.20 8.91 -6.56
N ILE A 111 -12.96 8.59 -6.18
CA ILE A 111 -12.56 8.42 -4.79
C ILE A 111 -11.70 9.59 -4.34
N ASP A 112 -12.12 10.23 -3.25
CA ASP A 112 -11.30 11.23 -2.57
C ASP A 112 -10.22 10.50 -1.73
N LEU A 113 -8.95 10.80 -1.98
CA LEU A 113 -7.85 10.22 -1.24
C LEU A 113 -7.98 10.47 0.27
N HIS A 114 -8.49 11.64 0.66
CA HIS A 114 -8.74 11.96 2.08
C HIS A 114 -9.85 11.09 2.70
N GLY A 115 -10.67 10.47 1.87
CA GLY A 115 -11.69 9.52 2.29
C GLY A 115 -11.22 8.08 2.41
N ALA A 116 -9.97 7.79 2.07
CA ALA A 116 -9.41 6.46 2.27
C ALA A 116 -9.39 6.10 3.75
N ASP A 117 -9.77 4.88 4.08
CA ASP A 117 -9.76 4.41 5.46
C ASP A 117 -8.35 4.15 5.96
N CYS A 118 -7.45 3.78 5.06
CA CYS A 118 -6.06 3.53 5.40
C CYS A 118 -5.16 3.79 4.19
N ILE A 119 -4.01 4.40 4.45
CA ILE A 119 -2.94 4.55 3.46
C ILE A 119 -1.71 3.85 4.00
N VAL A 120 -1.23 2.88 3.23
CA VAL A 120 -0.01 2.12 3.55
C VAL A 120 1.10 2.59 2.63
N SER A 121 2.22 3.02 3.20
CA SER A 121 3.34 3.51 2.39
C SER A 121 4.64 2.83 2.76
N THR A 122 5.35 2.36 1.74
CA THR A 122 6.71 1.85 1.85
C THR A 122 7.72 2.78 1.18
N LEU A 123 7.26 3.97 0.79
CA LEU A 123 8.12 4.95 0.15
C LEU A 123 9.21 5.42 1.10
N PRO A 124 10.41 5.73 0.59
CA PRO A 124 11.44 6.34 1.41
C PRO A 124 10.97 7.72 1.87
N CYS A 125 11.08 7.95 3.19
CA CYS A 125 10.94 9.29 3.72
C CYS A 125 12.16 10.09 3.25
N SER A 126 11.92 11.08 2.41
CA SER A 126 12.99 12.03 2.06
C SER A 126 13.21 12.94 3.25
N ASN A 127 14.43 13.05 3.65
CA ASN A 127 14.83 14.06 4.62
C ASN A 127 14.78 15.43 3.97
#